data_d4fdc383343cedb5656d9fb0588500e8
#
_entry.id   d4fdc383343cedb5656d9fb0588500e8
#
_cell.length_a   1.000
_cell.length_b   1.000
_cell.length_c   1.000
_cell.angle_alpha   90.00
_cell.angle_beta   90.00
_cell.angle_gamma   90.00
#
_symmetry.space_group_name_H-M   'P 1'
#
loop_
_entity.id
_entity.type
_entity.pdbx_description
1 polymer ?
#
loop_
_entity_poly.entity_id
_entity_poly.type
_entity_poly.pdbx_seq_one_letter_code
_entity_poly.pdbx_strand_id
1 'polypeptide(L)'
;MWILICYNKVMKRTKIITISGESGSGKSTFSKFLAEKKGAKVVSVDEIISKLYENDVFCKKLVSAFGNQICENGKVLKQNVGNLVFEDKQNQDMLTKISTPFIEKEIKNQMKGQCISIIDYKFAPMLSFFKNADMNILLIANDDGKRLKLLLKRDNLPKEYLLARDKNRVDYSLYHFDFKIFHDYDNLEEKAEEIACKLK
;
A
#
# COMPACT_ATOMS: atom_id res chain seq x y z
N MET A 1 3.00 30.82 36.64
CA MET A 1 1.66 30.35 36.21
C MET A 1 1.62 30.07 34.72
N TRP A 2 2.64 29.31 34.18
CA TRP A 2 2.77 28.98 32.74
C TRP A 2 3.12 27.51 32.47
N ILE A 3 2.91 26.59 33.44
CA ILE A 3 3.32 25.16 33.32
C ILE A 3 2.12 24.19 33.24
N LEU A 4 0.88 24.68 33.22
CA LEU A 4 -0.31 23.80 33.36
C LEU A 4 -1.15 23.66 32.07
N ILE A 5 -0.69 24.06 30.89
CA ILE A 5 -1.48 23.99 29.65
C ILE A 5 -1.13 22.76 28.76
N CYS A 6 -0.13 21.97 29.11
CA CYS A 6 0.30 20.83 28.26
C CYS A 6 -0.21 19.45 28.71
N TYR A 7 -1.11 19.32 29.69
CA TYR A 7 -1.43 18.01 30.30
C TYR A 7 -2.79 17.40 29.89
N ASN A 8 -3.48 17.93 28.89
CA ASN A 8 -4.74 17.31 28.40
C ASN A 8 -4.72 17.05 26.88
N LYS A 9 -3.60 16.54 26.34
CA LYS A 9 -3.66 15.88 25.05
C LYS A 9 -4.18 14.45 25.32
N VAL A 10 -5.52 14.32 25.47
CA VAL A 10 -6.17 13.02 25.28
C VAL A 10 -5.56 12.47 24.00
N MET A 11 -4.81 11.38 24.10
CA MET A 11 -4.22 10.73 22.93
C MET A 11 -5.38 10.21 22.09
N LYS A 12 -5.91 11.06 21.21
CA LYS A 12 -6.90 10.61 20.23
C LYS A 12 -6.26 9.51 19.42
N ARG A 13 -6.94 8.39 19.29
CA ARG A 13 -6.57 7.31 18.40
C ARG A 13 -6.25 7.88 17.01
N THR A 14 -5.14 7.48 16.41
CA THR A 14 -4.83 7.81 15.00
C THR A 14 -6.00 7.39 14.11
N LYS A 15 -6.55 8.31 13.34
CA LYS A 15 -7.51 7.97 12.28
C LYS A 15 -6.77 7.27 11.15
N ILE A 16 -7.32 6.15 10.70
CA ILE A 16 -6.74 5.30 9.67
C ILE A 16 -7.62 5.38 8.43
N ILE A 17 -7.01 5.76 7.31
CA ILE A 17 -7.61 5.73 6.00
C ILE A 17 -6.85 4.72 5.16
N THR A 18 -7.53 3.79 4.49
CA THR A 18 -6.88 2.91 3.52
C THR A 18 -7.25 3.31 2.11
N ILE A 19 -6.27 3.30 1.21
CA ILE A 19 -6.48 3.54 -0.22
C ILE A 19 -6.03 2.32 -0.99
N SER A 20 -7.00 1.66 -1.62
CA SER A 20 -6.82 0.49 -2.48
C SER A 20 -7.05 0.83 -3.94
N GLY A 21 -6.63 -0.03 -4.83
CA GLY A 21 -6.81 0.11 -6.29
C GLY A 21 -5.67 -0.55 -7.05
N GLU A 22 -5.87 -0.81 -8.33
CA GLU A 22 -4.89 -1.48 -9.16
C GLU A 22 -3.57 -0.69 -9.32
N SER A 23 -2.50 -1.39 -9.68
CA SER A 23 -1.23 -0.73 -10.02
C SER A 23 -1.45 0.28 -11.16
N GLY A 24 -0.90 1.48 -11.02
CA GLY A 24 -1.11 2.56 -11.99
C GLY A 24 -2.44 3.30 -11.86
N SER A 25 -3.33 2.96 -10.92
CA SER A 25 -4.61 3.67 -10.72
C SER A 25 -4.49 5.05 -10.04
N GLY A 26 -3.30 5.61 -9.86
CA GLY A 26 -3.13 6.94 -9.29
C GLY A 26 -3.21 7.03 -7.76
N LYS A 27 -3.25 5.90 -7.03
CA LYS A 27 -3.34 5.86 -5.55
C LYS A 27 -2.35 6.79 -4.85
N SER A 28 -1.07 6.70 -5.21
CA SER A 28 -0.03 7.49 -4.52
C SER A 28 -0.17 8.99 -4.78
N THR A 29 -0.67 9.38 -5.94
CA THR A 29 -0.99 10.78 -6.27
C THR A 29 -2.19 11.25 -5.45
N PHE A 30 -3.27 10.47 -5.44
CA PHE A 30 -4.46 10.75 -4.64
C PHE A 30 -4.15 10.80 -3.14
N SER A 31 -3.35 9.84 -2.63
CA SER A 31 -2.91 9.81 -1.23
C SER A 31 -2.16 11.07 -0.82
N LYS A 32 -1.30 11.60 -1.71
CA LYS A 32 -0.56 12.85 -1.47
C LYS A 32 -1.51 14.05 -1.40
N PHE A 33 -2.41 14.21 -2.37
CA PHE A 33 -3.39 15.31 -2.34
C PHE A 33 -4.26 15.26 -1.08
N LEU A 34 -4.77 14.08 -0.73
CA LEU A 34 -5.58 13.91 0.48
C LEU A 34 -4.77 14.23 1.76
N ALA A 35 -3.51 13.82 1.79
CA ALA A 35 -2.63 14.08 2.92
C ALA A 35 -2.33 15.56 3.10
N GLU A 36 -2.08 16.29 2.02
CA GLU A 36 -1.85 17.74 2.04
C GLU A 36 -3.08 18.48 2.57
N LYS A 37 -4.29 18.13 2.13
CA LYS A 37 -5.54 18.75 2.58
C LYS A 37 -5.86 18.46 4.05
N LYS A 38 -5.39 17.35 4.62
CA LYS A 38 -5.74 16.89 5.99
C LYS A 38 -4.58 16.91 6.97
N GLY A 39 -3.37 17.28 6.56
CA GLY A 39 -2.19 17.15 7.42
C GLY A 39 -1.95 15.70 7.84
N ALA A 40 -2.18 14.74 6.94
CA ALA A 40 -2.07 13.32 7.21
C ALA A 40 -0.69 12.78 6.83
N LYS A 41 -0.27 11.70 7.50
CA LYS A 41 0.91 10.93 7.12
C LYS A 41 0.54 9.87 6.09
N VAL A 42 1.17 9.90 4.92
CA VAL A 42 1.08 8.79 3.96
C VAL A 42 2.06 7.69 4.36
N VAL A 43 1.56 6.46 4.42
CA VAL A 43 2.31 5.23 4.66
C VAL A 43 2.23 4.39 3.39
N SER A 44 3.29 4.44 2.59
CA SER A 44 3.43 3.64 1.37
C SER A 44 3.90 2.23 1.71
N VAL A 45 3.03 1.23 1.54
CA VAL A 45 3.40 -0.17 1.83
C VAL A 45 4.39 -0.71 0.79
N ASP A 46 4.36 -0.23 -0.45
CA ASP A 46 5.33 -0.61 -1.48
C ASP A 46 6.76 -0.17 -1.10
N GLU A 47 6.91 1.02 -0.44
CA GLU A 47 8.19 1.48 0.10
C GLU A 47 8.62 0.63 1.31
N ILE A 48 7.69 0.28 2.20
CA ILE A 48 7.96 -0.62 3.32
C ILE A 48 8.48 -1.96 2.79
N ILE A 49 7.77 -2.59 1.85
CA ILE A 49 8.18 -3.86 1.24
C ILE A 49 9.59 -3.73 0.64
N SER A 50 9.90 -2.65 -0.06
CA SER A 50 11.22 -2.46 -0.67
C SER A 50 12.32 -2.43 0.40
N LYS A 51 12.09 -1.76 1.53
CA LYS A 51 13.05 -1.70 2.66
C LYS A 51 13.16 -3.02 3.43
N LEU A 52 12.14 -3.88 3.40
CA LEU A 52 12.21 -5.18 4.08
C LEU A 52 13.30 -6.08 3.48
N TYR A 53 13.66 -5.92 2.22
CA TYR A 53 14.77 -6.66 1.59
C TYR A 53 16.16 -6.24 2.09
N GLU A 54 16.25 -5.17 2.89
CA GLU A 54 17.44 -4.75 3.62
C GLU A 54 17.47 -5.30 5.06
N ASN A 55 16.38 -5.95 5.50
CA ASN A 55 16.24 -6.49 6.84
C ASN A 55 16.70 -7.94 6.90
N ASP A 56 17.79 -8.21 7.63
CA ASP A 56 18.40 -9.55 7.74
C ASP A 56 17.43 -10.62 8.26
N VAL A 57 16.57 -10.28 9.23
CA VAL A 57 15.62 -11.24 9.83
C VAL A 57 14.57 -11.62 8.81
N PHE A 58 14.07 -10.65 8.03
CA PHE A 58 13.12 -10.90 6.94
C PHE A 58 13.76 -11.75 5.84
N CYS A 59 14.97 -11.38 5.38
CA CYS A 59 15.71 -12.11 4.36
C CYS A 59 16.00 -13.56 4.77
N LYS A 60 16.45 -13.79 6.02
CA LYS A 60 16.66 -15.15 6.55
C LYS A 60 15.38 -15.99 6.51
N LYS A 61 14.23 -15.42 6.84
CA LYS A 61 12.93 -16.12 6.75
C LYS A 61 12.56 -16.47 5.31
N LEU A 62 12.84 -15.58 4.36
CA LEU A 62 12.62 -15.86 2.93
C LEU A 62 13.53 -17.00 2.45
N VAL A 63 14.82 -16.99 2.81
CA VAL A 63 15.76 -18.06 2.44
C VAL A 63 15.33 -19.39 3.06
N SER A 64 14.90 -19.40 4.32
CA SER A 64 14.39 -20.60 4.98
C SER A 64 13.15 -21.18 4.30
N ALA A 65 12.30 -20.35 3.71
CA ALA A 65 11.05 -20.76 3.06
C ALA A 65 11.26 -21.16 1.59
N PHE A 66 12.08 -20.41 0.86
CA PHE A 66 12.22 -20.53 -0.60
C PHE A 66 13.58 -21.07 -1.07
N GLY A 67 14.52 -21.28 -0.13
CA GLY A 67 15.87 -21.76 -0.46
C GLY A 67 16.77 -20.68 -1.05
N ASN A 68 18.01 -21.08 -1.35
CA ASN A 68 19.06 -20.16 -1.84
C ASN A 68 18.84 -19.68 -3.28
N GLN A 69 17.89 -20.24 -4.02
CA GLN A 69 17.57 -19.84 -5.40
C GLN A 69 17.08 -18.39 -5.51
N ILE A 70 16.63 -17.79 -4.41
CA ILE A 70 16.24 -16.38 -4.36
C ILE A 70 17.42 -15.44 -4.11
N CYS A 71 18.63 -15.97 -3.89
CA CYS A 71 19.83 -15.20 -3.58
C CYS A 71 20.74 -15.04 -4.80
N GLU A 72 21.42 -13.90 -4.86
CA GLU A 72 22.55 -13.65 -5.75
C GLU A 72 23.64 -12.95 -4.94
N ASN A 73 24.89 -13.42 -5.05
CA ASN A 73 26.02 -12.90 -4.26
C ASN A 73 25.74 -12.81 -2.75
N GLY A 74 25.02 -13.80 -2.19
CA GLY A 74 24.68 -13.86 -0.77
C GLY A 74 23.55 -12.93 -0.32
N LYS A 75 22.90 -12.20 -1.24
CA LYS A 75 21.79 -11.29 -0.96
C LYS A 75 20.51 -11.77 -1.61
N VAL A 76 19.39 -11.66 -0.88
CA VAL A 76 18.07 -11.94 -1.42
C VAL A 76 17.69 -10.86 -2.43
N LEU A 77 17.36 -11.26 -3.65
CA LEU A 77 16.87 -10.36 -4.68
C LEU A 77 15.35 -10.38 -4.78
N LYS A 78 14.73 -9.22 -4.66
CA LYS A 78 13.28 -9.04 -4.80
C LYS A 78 12.75 -9.62 -6.12
N GLN A 79 13.52 -9.49 -7.20
CA GLN A 79 13.14 -10.02 -8.50
C GLN A 79 13.09 -11.55 -8.51
N ASN A 80 14.06 -12.23 -7.89
CA ASN A 80 14.10 -13.69 -7.81
C ASN A 80 12.94 -14.23 -6.99
N VAL A 81 12.62 -13.57 -5.85
CA VAL A 81 11.42 -13.87 -5.08
C VAL A 81 10.16 -13.65 -5.92
N GLY A 82 10.09 -12.53 -6.65
CA GLY A 82 8.97 -12.21 -7.54
C GLY A 82 8.75 -13.29 -8.60
N ASN A 83 9.80 -13.72 -9.28
CA ASN A 83 9.72 -14.78 -10.31
C ASN A 83 9.21 -16.10 -9.72
N LEU A 84 9.66 -16.46 -8.53
CA LEU A 84 9.27 -17.72 -7.87
C LEU A 84 7.80 -17.73 -7.44
N VAL A 85 7.28 -16.59 -6.99
CA VAL A 85 5.90 -16.51 -6.48
C VAL A 85 4.89 -16.15 -7.58
N PHE A 86 5.38 -15.74 -8.74
CA PHE A 86 4.54 -15.12 -9.77
C PHE A 86 3.46 -16.06 -10.33
N GLU A 87 3.77 -17.34 -10.53
CA GLU A 87 2.88 -18.35 -11.12
C GLU A 87 2.40 -19.39 -10.11
N ASP A 88 2.92 -19.36 -8.89
CA ASP A 88 2.63 -20.35 -7.85
C ASP A 88 1.84 -19.73 -6.70
N LYS A 89 0.57 -20.10 -6.59
CA LYS A 89 -0.33 -19.64 -5.53
C LYS A 89 0.15 -20.01 -4.12
N GLN A 90 0.76 -21.19 -3.96
CA GLN A 90 1.27 -21.62 -2.64
C GLN A 90 2.44 -20.74 -2.21
N ASN A 91 3.35 -20.43 -3.15
CA ASN A 91 4.46 -19.52 -2.91
C ASN A 91 3.98 -18.08 -2.62
N GLN A 92 2.93 -17.60 -3.31
CA GLN A 92 2.30 -16.30 -3.02
C GLN A 92 1.76 -16.25 -1.59
N ASP A 93 1.02 -17.29 -1.18
CA ASP A 93 0.42 -17.38 0.15
C ASP A 93 1.52 -17.46 1.23
N MET A 94 2.60 -18.20 0.96
CA MET A 94 3.76 -18.29 1.86
C MET A 94 4.48 -16.94 1.99
N LEU A 95 4.75 -16.25 0.89
CA LEU A 95 5.34 -14.91 0.92
C LEU A 95 4.46 -13.94 1.70
N THR A 96 3.15 -13.95 1.47
CA THR A 96 2.18 -13.12 2.19
C THR A 96 2.23 -13.41 3.69
N LYS A 97 2.21 -14.68 4.08
CA LYS A 97 2.29 -15.11 5.49
C LYS A 97 3.58 -14.65 6.18
N ILE A 98 4.71 -14.67 5.46
CA ILE A 98 6.01 -14.22 6.00
C ILE A 98 6.05 -12.70 6.08
N SER A 99 5.61 -11.97 5.05
CA SER A 99 5.79 -10.53 4.93
C SER A 99 4.79 -9.71 5.76
N THR A 100 3.53 -10.15 5.87
CA THR A 100 2.47 -9.39 6.55
C THR A 100 2.83 -8.94 7.96
N PRO A 101 3.40 -9.77 8.86
CA PRO A 101 3.77 -9.32 10.20
C PRO A 101 4.80 -8.20 10.21
N PHE A 102 5.77 -8.23 9.29
CA PHE A 102 6.78 -7.17 9.16
C PHE A 102 6.17 -5.88 8.61
N ILE A 103 5.33 -5.99 7.59
CA ILE A 103 4.61 -4.86 7.00
C ILE A 103 3.75 -4.18 8.06
N GLU A 104 2.91 -4.93 8.77
CA GLU A 104 2.02 -4.36 9.79
C GLU A 104 2.78 -3.74 10.97
N LYS A 105 3.91 -4.34 11.37
CA LYS A 105 4.79 -3.75 12.40
C LYS A 105 5.32 -2.39 11.94
N GLU A 106 5.76 -2.29 10.69
CA GLU A 106 6.33 -1.07 10.17
C GLU A 106 5.26 0.01 9.93
N ILE A 107 4.07 -0.36 9.45
CA ILE A 107 2.92 0.53 9.38
C ILE A 107 2.64 1.12 10.77
N LYS A 108 2.54 0.28 11.81
CA LYS A 108 2.33 0.74 13.19
C LYS A 108 3.40 1.73 13.64
N ASN A 109 4.67 1.47 13.29
CA ASN A 109 5.77 2.36 13.64
C ASN A 109 5.62 3.73 12.98
N GLN A 110 5.31 3.77 11.68
CA GLN A 110 5.16 5.02 10.93
C GLN A 110 3.92 5.83 11.34
N MET A 111 2.90 5.16 11.87
CA MET A 111 1.68 5.81 12.37
C MET A 111 1.83 6.43 13.76
N LYS A 112 2.88 6.08 14.52
CA LYS A 112 3.08 6.60 15.89
C LYS A 112 3.12 8.13 15.93
N GLY A 113 2.31 8.72 16.80
CA GLY A 113 2.25 10.18 16.98
C GLY A 113 1.49 10.93 15.87
N GLN A 114 0.94 10.24 14.89
CA GLN A 114 0.15 10.84 13.82
C GLN A 114 -1.34 10.96 14.23
N CYS A 115 -1.97 12.08 13.90
CA CYS A 115 -3.42 12.24 14.09
C CYS A 115 -4.20 11.48 13.01
N ILE A 116 -3.73 11.53 11.77
CA ILE A 116 -4.33 10.86 10.61
C ILE A 116 -3.22 10.16 9.83
N SER A 117 -3.45 8.91 9.45
CA SER A 117 -2.54 8.15 8.59
C SER A 117 -3.29 7.55 7.42
N ILE A 118 -2.70 7.64 6.24
CA ILE A 118 -3.24 7.10 4.99
C ILE A 118 -2.34 5.92 4.59
N ILE A 119 -2.90 4.71 4.58
CA ILE A 119 -2.22 3.50 4.13
C ILE A 119 -2.47 3.32 2.64
N ASP A 120 -1.44 3.59 1.82
CA ASP A 120 -1.48 3.40 0.36
C ASP A 120 -0.97 2.00 0.01
N TYR A 121 -1.89 1.11 -0.37
CA TYR A 121 -1.54 -0.25 -0.74
C TYR A 121 -2.60 -0.93 -1.63
N LYS A 122 -2.17 -1.55 -2.74
CA LYS A 122 -3.05 -2.35 -3.61
C LYS A 122 -3.79 -3.43 -2.82
N PHE A 123 -3.09 -4.13 -1.93
CA PHE A 123 -3.62 -5.23 -1.12
C PHE A 123 -4.06 -4.80 0.29
N ALA A 124 -4.43 -3.54 0.49
CA ALA A 124 -4.88 -3.06 1.80
C ALA A 124 -6.00 -3.92 2.42
N PRO A 125 -6.96 -4.49 1.66
CA PRO A 125 -7.96 -5.39 2.22
C PRO A 125 -7.42 -6.64 2.92
N MET A 126 -6.18 -7.03 2.64
CA MET A 126 -5.51 -8.18 3.27
C MET A 126 -4.84 -7.82 4.60
N LEU A 127 -4.72 -6.54 4.94
CA LEU A 127 -4.14 -6.07 6.20
C LEU A 127 -5.18 -6.02 7.32
N SER A 128 -4.76 -6.28 8.55
CA SER A 128 -5.63 -6.15 9.73
C SER A 128 -6.17 -4.72 9.91
N PHE A 129 -5.45 -3.73 9.40
CA PHE A 129 -5.84 -2.32 9.43
C PHE A 129 -7.13 -2.03 8.66
N PHE A 130 -7.40 -2.74 7.57
CA PHE A 130 -8.56 -2.50 6.72
C PHE A 130 -9.88 -2.65 7.48
N LYS A 131 -9.99 -3.68 8.32
CA LYS A 131 -11.19 -3.93 9.13
C LYS A 131 -11.41 -2.87 10.22
N ASN A 132 -10.33 -2.20 10.64
CA ASN A 132 -10.33 -1.23 11.73
C ASN A 132 -10.10 0.20 11.25
N ALA A 133 -10.10 0.43 9.94
CA ALA A 133 -9.95 1.74 9.35
C ALA A 133 -11.20 2.61 9.61
N ASP A 134 -10.98 3.90 9.75
CA ASP A 134 -12.05 4.89 9.85
C ASP A 134 -12.67 5.18 8.47
N MET A 135 -11.92 4.84 7.39
CA MET A 135 -12.39 4.98 6.02
C MET A 135 -11.59 4.08 5.08
N ASN A 136 -12.29 3.33 4.23
CA ASN A 136 -11.71 2.52 3.17
C ASN A 136 -12.11 3.10 1.80
N ILE A 137 -11.11 3.42 0.98
CA ILE A 137 -11.29 4.03 -0.34
C ILE A 137 -10.77 3.08 -1.41
N LEU A 138 -11.57 2.85 -2.45
CA LEU A 138 -11.16 2.15 -3.67
C LEU A 138 -11.05 3.16 -4.81
N LEU A 139 -9.86 3.28 -5.38
CA LEU A 139 -9.58 4.16 -6.51
C LEU A 139 -9.57 3.34 -7.82
N ILE A 140 -10.40 3.74 -8.77
CA ILE A 140 -10.65 3.03 -10.02
C ILE A 140 -10.40 3.99 -11.19
N ALA A 141 -9.43 3.65 -12.05
CA ALA A 141 -9.23 4.37 -13.30
C ALA A 141 -10.32 3.97 -14.31
N ASN A 142 -10.99 4.94 -14.92
CA ASN A 142 -12.04 4.70 -15.93
C ASN A 142 -11.47 4.07 -17.20
N ASP A 143 -10.25 4.46 -17.60
CA ASP A 143 -9.56 3.94 -18.79
C ASP A 143 -8.39 3.03 -18.39
N ASP A 144 -8.62 1.71 -18.51
CA ASP A 144 -7.63 0.68 -18.24
C ASP A 144 -6.44 0.74 -19.24
N GLY A 145 -6.69 1.15 -20.47
CA GLY A 145 -5.63 1.34 -21.48
C GLY A 145 -4.71 2.52 -21.12
N LYS A 146 -5.26 3.65 -20.67
CA LYS A 146 -4.50 4.78 -20.14
C LYS A 146 -3.70 4.37 -18.91
N ARG A 147 -4.32 3.61 -18.00
CA ARG A 147 -3.67 3.05 -16.81
C ARG A 147 -2.44 2.21 -17.16
N LEU A 148 -2.59 1.27 -18.08
CA LEU A 148 -1.50 0.40 -18.52
C LEU A 148 -0.38 1.18 -19.22
N LYS A 149 -0.71 2.17 -20.07
CA LYS A 149 0.28 3.04 -20.70
C LYS A 149 1.11 3.82 -19.66
N LEU A 150 0.46 4.38 -18.64
CA LEU A 150 1.13 5.10 -17.57
C LEU A 150 2.02 4.17 -16.74
N LEU A 151 1.57 2.94 -16.49
CA LEU A 151 2.33 1.92 -15.77
C LEU A 151 3.59 1.50 -16.54
N LEU A 152 3.47 1.25 -17.85
CA LEU A 152 4.58 0.95 -18.75
C LEU A 152 5.64 2.05 -18.75
N LYS A 153 5.20 3.31 -18.85
CA LYS A 153 6.09 4.47 -18.84
C LYS A 153 6.82 4.65 -17.49
N ARG A 154 6.12 4.37 -16.38
CA ARG A 154 6.67 4.53 -15.02
C ARG A 154 7.70 3.46 -14.67
N ASP A 155 7.34 2.20 -14.92
CA ASP A 155 8.12 1.05 -14.41
C ASP A 155 9.24 0.64 -15.35
N ASN A 156 9.22 1.10 -16.61
CA ASN A 156 10.20 0.76 -17.67
C ASN A 156 10.47 -0.76 -17.80
N LEU A 157 9.43 -1.57 -17.61
CA LEU A 157 9.46 -3.02 -17.65
C LEU A 157 8.87 -3.54 -18.95
N PRO A 158 9.24 -4.74 -19.42
CA PRO A 158 8.63 -5.38 -20.58
C PRO A 158 7.10 -5.46 -20.43
N LYS A 159 6.40 -5.20 -21.54
CA LYS A 159 4.92 -5.18 -21.56
C LYS A 159 4.34 -6.51 -21.09
N GLU A 160 4.93 -7.62 -21.52
CA GLU A 160 4.52 -8.98 -21.16
C GLU A 160 4.59 -9.21 -19.64
N TYR A 161 5.65 -8.73 -19.01
CA TYR A 161 5.84 -8.81 -17.55
C TYR A 161 4.79 -8.00 -16.81
N LEU A 162 4.48 -6.79 -17.28
CA LEU A 162 3.45 -5.94 -16.66
C LEU A 162 2.05 -6.52 -16.85
N LEU A 163 1.74 -7.04 -18.03
CA LEU A 163 0.46 -7.71 -18.29
C LEU A 163 0.28 -8.97 -17.44
N ALA A 164 1.34 -9.74 -17.29
CA ALA A 164 1.33 -10.93 -16.45
C ALA A 164 1.12 -10.54 -14.96
N ARG A 165 1.82 -9.51 -14.47
CA ARG A 165 1.62 -8.96 -13.12
C ARG A 165 0.22 -8.36 -12.91
N ASP A 166 -0.39 -7.81 -13.96
CA ASP A 166 -1.74 -7.24 -13.92
C ASP A 166 -2.84 -8.31 -13.89
N LYS A 167 -2.55 -9.57 -14.31
CA LYS A 167 -3.46 -10.71 -14.15
C LYS A 167 -3.75 -11.05 -12.69
N ASN A 168 -2.82 -10.77 -11.77
CA ASN A 168 -2.99 -10.95 -10.33
C ASN A 168 -3.76 -9.76 -9.72
N ARG A 169 -5.00 -9.57 -10.17
CA ARG A 169 -5.89 -8.54 -9.66
C ARG A 169 -6.50 -8.95 -8.32
N VAL A 170 -6.72 -7.96 -7.47
CA VAL A 170 -7.52 -8.15 -6.27
C VAL A 170 -8.98 -8.13 -6.67
N ASP A 171 -9.74 -9.12 -6.23
CA ASP A 171 -11.20 -9.06 -6.35
C ASP A 171 -11.75 -8.12 -5.27
N TYR A 172 -11.83 -6.85 -5.60
CA TYR A 172 -12.33 -5.84 -4.68
C TYR A 172 -13.84 -5.95 -4.40
N SER A 173 -14.59 -6.77 -5.15
CA SER A 173 -16.01 -7.00 -4.90
C SER A 173 -16.27 -7.73 -3.58
N LEU A 174 -15.29 -8.46 -3.08
CA LEU A 174 -15.34 -9.21 -1.82
C LEU A 174 -15.20 -8.31 -0.56
N TYR A 175 -14.91 -7.02 -0.75
CA TYR A 175 -14.60 -6.10 0.36
C TYR A 175 -15.52 -4.89 0.36
N HIS A 176 -15.81 -4.40 1.57
CA HIS A 176 -16.57 -3.17 1.73
C HIS A 176 -15.65 -1.95 1.65
N PHE A 177 -16.01 -0.97 0.82
CA PHE A 177 -15.37 0.33 0.71
C PHE A 177 -16.39 1.42 0.97
N ASP A 178 -16.03 2.39 1.81
CA ASP A 178 -16.87 3.57 2.09
C ASP A 178 -17.00 4.45 0.84
N PHE A 179 -15.94 4.52 0.04
CA PHE A 179 -15.93 5.25 -1.22
C PHE A 179 -15.29 4.44 -2.34
N LYS A 180 -16.00 4.37 -3.48
CA LYS A 180 -15.47 3.92 -4.77
C LYS A 180 -15.35 5.14 -5.67
N ILE A 181 -14.12 5.54 -6.00
CA ILE A 181 -13.83 6.76 -6.72
C ILE A 181 -13.38 6.39 -8.13
N PHE A 182 -14.21 6.74 -9.09
CA PHE A 182 -13.90 6.62 -10.51
C PHE A 182 -13.26 7.91 -11.00
N HIS A 183 -12.20 7.82 -11.79
CA HIS A 183 -11.44 9.00 -12.23
C HIS A 183 -10.73 8.81 -13.57
N ASP A 184 -10.36 9.93 -14.19
CA ASP A 184 -9.64 10.02 -15.47
C ASP A 184 -8.23 10.62 -15.33
N TYR A 185 -7.61 10.51 -14.15
CA TYR A 185 -6.29 11.05 -13.75
C TYR A 185 -6.22 12.58 -13.64
N ASP A 186 -6.91 13.31 -14.49
CA ASP A 186 -6.84 14.77 -14.56
C ASP A 186 -7.64 15.44 -13.41
N ASN A 187 -8.56 14.70 -12.76
CA ASN A 187 -9.41 15.18 -11.67
C ASN A 187 -9.09 14.56 -10.28
N LEU A 188 -7.90 13.96 -10.12
CA LEU A 188 -7.53 13.29 -8.87
C LEU A 188 -7.46 14.24 -7.67
N GLU A 189 -7.00 15.47 -7.88
CA GLU A 189 -6.91 16.48 -6.82
C GLU A 189 -8.31 16.91 -6.36
N GLU A 190 -9.22 17.21 -7.31
CA GLU A 190 -10.61 17.53 -7.02
C GLU A 190 -11.30 16.43 -6.24
N LYS A 191 -11.11 15.17 -6.65
CA LYS A 191 -11.65 14.00 -5.93
C LYS A 191 -11.07 13.86 -4.53
N ALA A 192 -9.79 14.16 -4.33
CA ALA A 192 -9.18 14.16 -3.00
C ALA A 192 -9.77 15.26 -2.10
N GLU A 193 -10.08 16.43 -2.66
CA GLU A 193 -10.73 17.52 -1.95
C GLU A 193 -12.15 17.17 -1.53
N GLU A 194 -12.95 16.57 -2.42
CA GLU A 194 -14.30 16.06 -2.10
C GLU A 194 -14.26 15.08 -0.89
N ILE A 195 -13.30 14.17 -0.88
CA ILE A 195 -13.12 13.22 0.22
C ILE A 195 -12.61 13.92 1.48
N ALA A 196 -11.69 14.88 1.34
CA ALA A 196 -11.21 15.66 2.47
C ALA A 196 -12.35 16.39 3.20
N CYS A 197 -13.32 16.93 2.51
CA CYS A 197 -14.50 17.57 3.11
C CYS A 197 -15.37 16.59 3.92
N LYS A 198 -15.38 15.30 3.58
CA LYS A 198 -16.15 14.26 4.28
C LYS A 198 -15.43 13.70 5.51
N LEU A 199 -14.13 13.90 5.61
CA LEU A 199 -13.30 13.54 6.77
C LEU A 199 -13.46 14.59 7.87
N LYS A 200 -14.41 14.36 8.78
CA LYS A 200 -14.62 15.20 9.97
C LYS A 200 -13.54 14.97 11.04
#